data_1d8369cf2bcc8310c3ae9b242408d35d
#
_entry.id   1d8369cf2bcc8310c3ae9b242408d35d
#
_cell.length_a   1.000
_cell.length_b   1.000
_cell.length_c   1.000
_cell.angle_alpha   90.00
_cell.angle_beta   90.00
_cell.angle_gamma   90.00
#
_symmetry.space_group_name_H-M   'P 1'
#
loop_
_entity.id
_entity.type
_entity.pdbx_description
1 polymer ?
#
loop_
_entity_poly.entity_id
_entity_poly.type
_entity_poly.pdbx_seq_one_letter_code
_entity_poly.pdbx_strand_id
1 'polypeptide(L)'
;LPTLPYPTEEIGIIAPYNGQVDSLNHAIGGRVDVATVHKFQGREKDAIIMSTVDDMITEFSDDPNLLNVAISRAKQKICLVVSGNEQPKDCNIADLLAYIEYNNCTVSDSNIHSIFDLLYDQYTEARLAYLKEHKRISEYDSENLTYAMLEQIIEENTEFCHLGIVCH
;
A
#
# COMPACT_ATOMS: atom_id res chain seq x y z
N LEU A 1 10.30 4.26 4.57
CA LEU A 1 9.88 5.08 3.43
C LEU A 1 10.92 6.18 3.27
N PRO A 2 11.41 6.45 2.05
CA PRO A 2 12.25 7.60 1.82
C PRO A 2 11.49 8.85 2.27
N THR A 3 12.09 9.63 3.14
CA THR A 3 11.55 10.93 3.53
C THR A 3 11.50 11.82 2.29
N LEU A 4 10.32 12.18 1.86
CA LEU A 4 10.16 13.14 0.78
C LEU A 4 10.68 14.50 1.30
N PRO A 5 11.51 15.21 0.53
CA PRO A 5 12.11 16.47 0.94
C PRO A 5 11.11 17.66 0.83
N TYR A 6 9.82 17.39 1.00
CA TYR A 6 8.74 18.37 0.89
C TYR A 6 8.00 18.48 2.20
N PRO A 7 7.55 19.70 2.59
CA PRO A 7 6.65 19.85 3.73
C PRO A 7 5.32 19.13 3.46
N THR A 8 4.68 18.67 4.52
CA THR A 8 3.43 17.86 4.41
C THR A 8 2.30 18.58 3.69
N GLU A 9 2.25 19.91 3.79
CA GLU A 9 1.28 20.77 3.13
C GLU A 9 1.45 20.79 1.60
N GLU A 10 2.68 20.55 1.10
CA GLU A 10 3.02 20.49 -0.31
C GLU A 10 3.03 19.07 -0.88
N ILE A 11 2.54 18.12 -0.11
CA ILE A 11 2.32 16.74 -0.55
C ILE A 11 0.82 16.50 -0.73
N GLY A 12 0.45 15.88 -1.85
CA GLY A 12 -0.89 15.42 -2.11
C GLY A 12 -0.92 13.90 -2.38
N ILE A 13 -1.99 13.25 -1.96
CA ILE A 13 -2.23 11.84 -2.29
C ILE A 13 -3.51 11.75 -3.10
N ILE A 14 -3.41 11.12 -4.26
CA ILE A 14 -4.54 10.88 -5.15
C ILE A 14 -4.83 9.39 -5.19
N ALA A 15 -6.08 9.03 -4.94
CA ALA A 15 -6.57 7.67 -5.02
C ALA A 15 -7.84 7.60 -5.88
N PRO A 16 -8.08 6.52 -6.63
CA PRO A 16 -9.24 6.40 -7.50
C PRO A 16 -10.57 6.28 -6.74
N TYR A 17 -10.55 5.68 -5.54
CA TYR A 17 -11.77 5.32 -4.80
C TYR A 17 -11.93 6.11 -3.49
N ASN A 18 -13.19 6.53 -3.19
CA ASN A 18 -13.49 7.23 -1.95
C ASN A 18 -13.16 6.39 -0.71
N GLY A 19 -13.40 5.08 -0.73
CA GLY A 19 -13.08 4.21 0.41
C GLY A 19 -11.59 4.21 0.77
N GLN A 20 -10.71 4.28 -0.23
CA GLN A 20 -9.27 4.41 0.00
C GLN A 20 -8.93 5.81 0.54
N VAL A 21 -9.55 6.86 0.00
CA VAL A 21 -9.36 8.23 0.49
C VAL A 21 -9.71 8.32 1.99
N ASP A 22 -10.83 7.72 2.39
CA ASP A 22 -11.29 7.71 3.78
C ASP A 22 -10.31 6.93 4.68
N SER A 23 -9.85 5.76 4.23
CA SER A 23 -8.87 4.94 4.94
C SER A 23 -7.53 5.66 5.11
N LEU A 24 -7.04 6.31 4.06
CA LEU A 24 -5.80 7.08 4.09
C LEU A 24 -5.92 8.31 5.00
N ASN A 25 -7.05 9.03 4.94
CA ASN A 25 -7.30 10.17 5.83
C ASN A 25 -7.32 9.75 7.30
N HIS A 26 -7.92 8.59 7.59
CA HIS A 26 -7.92 8.03 8.94
C HIS A 26 -6.50 7.68 9.41
N ALA A 27 -5.74 6.97 8.58
CA ALA A 27 -4.38 6.52 8.91
C ALA A 27 -3.37 7.68 9.06
N ILE A 28 -3.48 8.70 8.19
CA ILE A 28 -2.55 9.85 8.16
C ILE A 28 -2.96 10.94 9.15
N GLY A 29 -4.21 10.93 9.63
CA GLY A 29 -4.73 11.92 10.56
C GLY A 29 -4.83 13.33 9.98
N GLY A 30 -5.14 13.45 8.68
CA GLY A 30 -5.37 14.73 8.00
C GLY A 30 -4.12 15.60 7.79
N ARG A 31 -2.92 15.05 7.99
CA ARG A 31 -1.64 15.79 7.84
C ARG A 31 -1.26 16.06 6.38
N VAL A 32 -1.81 15.33 5.46
CA VAL A 32 -1.58 15.42 4.02
C VAL A 32 -2.92 15.55 3.32
N ASP A 33 -2.99 16.27 2.22
CA ASP A 33 -4.22 16.42 1.43
C ASP A 33 -4.47 15.14 0.62
N VAL A 34 -5.51 14.39 0.99
CA VAL A 34 -5.88 13.13 0.33
C VAL A 34 -7.25 13.30 -0.32
N ALA A 35 -7.33 13.02 -1.61
CA ALA A 35 -8.59 13.14 -2.34
C ALA A 35 -8.63 12.24 -3.58
N THR A 36 -9.82 12.06 -4.15
CA THR A 36 -9.96 11.48 -5.48
C THR A 36 -9.51 12.48 -6.55
N VAL A 37 -9.20 11.97 -7.75
CA VAL A 37 -8.75 12.80 -8.89
C VAL A 37 -9.71 13.98 -9.13
N HIS A 38 -11.02 13.74 -9.13
CA HIS A 38 -12.03 14.78 -9.34
C HIS A 38 -12.01 15.86 -8.26
N LYS A 39 -11.86 15.46 -7.00
CA LYS A 39 -11.79 16.40 -5.87
C LYS A 39 -10.46 17.13 -5.80
N PHE A 40 -9.42 16.59 -6.44
CA PHE A 40 -8.10 17.20 -6.54
C PHE A 40 -8.01 18.21 -7.70
N GLN A 41 -9.03 18.26 -8.56
CA GLN A 41 -9.07 19.18 -9.67
C GLN A 41 -8.95 20.64 -9.21
N GLY A 42 -8.07 21.41 -9.84
CA GLY A 42 -7.77 22.79 -9.47
C GLY A 42 -6.80 22.97 -8.30
N ARG A 43 -6.32 21.89 -7.69
CA ARG A 43 -5.26 21.93 -6.66
C ARG A 43 -3.95 21.45 -7.27
N GLU A 44 -2.86 22.03 -6.83
CA GLU A 44 -1.51 21.63 -7.24
C GLU A 44 -0.65 21.48 -5.98
N LYS A 45 0.28 20.53 -6.02
CA LYS A 45 1.23 20.25 -4.94
C LYS A 45 2.64 20.07 -5.53
N ASP A 46 3.65 20.32 -4.72
CA ASP A 46 5.02 20.07 -5.16
C ASP A 46 5.27 18.59 -5.42
N ALA A 47 4.72 17.73 -4.58
CA ALA A 47 4.77 16.29 -4.77
C ALA A 47 3.36 15.67 -4.75
N ILE A 48 3.08 14.78 -5.71
CA ILE A 48 1.87 13.96 -5.76
C ILE A 48 2.26 12.50 -5.63
N ILE A 49 1.55 11.80 -4.75
CA ILE A 49 1.58 10.34 -4.64
C ILE A 49 0.26 9.85 -5.24
N MET A 50 0.32 9.09 -6.31
CA MET A 50 -0.85 8.49 -6.95
C MET A 50 -0.84 6.98 -6.71
N SER A 51 -1.93 6.45 -6.18
CA SER A 51 -2.14 5.01 -6.01
C SER A 51 -3.18 4.50 -6.99
N THR A 52 -2.92 3.35 -7.61
CA THR A 52 -3.89 2.67 -8.46
C THR A 52 -4.87 1.81 -7.67
N VAL A 53 -4.49 1.39 -6.46
CA VAL A 53 -5.26 0.55 -5.51
C VAL A 53 -5.45 -0.89 -5.98
N ASP A 54 -5.84 -1.07 -7.24
CA ASP A 54 -6.22 -2.37 -7.78
C ASP A 54 -4.98 -3.27 -7.97
N ASP A 55 -5.11 -4.55 -7.63
CA ASP A 55 -4.07 -5.55 -7.90
C ASP A 55 -3.84 -5.74 -9.39
N MET A 56 -4.91 -5.64 -10.17
CA MET A 56 -4.88 -5.55 -11.63
C MET A 56 -5.51 -4.23 -12.06
N ILE A 57 -4.85 -3.54 -12.98
CA ILE A 57 -5.35 -2.28 -13.54
C ILE A 57 -6.70 -2.51 -14.23
N THR A 58 -7.68 -1.69 -13.85
CA THR A 58 -9.04 -1.70 -14.41
C THR A 58 -9.24 -0.54 -15.39
N GLU A 59 -10.27 -0.61 -16.23
CA GLU A 59 -10.63 0.50 -17.13
C GLU A 59 -10.86 1.81 -16.39
N PHE A 60 -11.29 1.76 -15.14
CA PHE A 60 -11.51 2.95 -14.31
C PHE A 60 -10.19 3.57 -13.83
N SER A 61 -9.27 2.76 -13.35
CA SER A 61 -7.96 3.24 -12.89
C SER A 61 -7.05 3.64 -14.06
N ASP A 62 -7.31 3.13 -15.27
CA ASP A 62 -6.58 3.41 -16.51
C ASP A 62 -7.21 4.52 -17.38
N ASP A 63 -8.23 5.22 -16.91
CA ASP A 63 -8.82 6.32 -17.67
C ASP A 63 -7.77 7.42 -17.96
N PRO A 64 -7.46 7.69 -19.24
CA PRO A 64 -6.41 8.64 -19.61
C PRO A 64 -6.71 10.07 -19.13
N ASN A 65 -7.98 10.43 -18.97
CA ASN A 65 -8.35 11.75 -18.47
C ASN A 65 -8.03 11.86 -16.98
N LEU A 66 -8.31 10.80 -16.20
CA LEU A 66 -7.97 10.75 -14.78
C LEU A 66 -6.46 10.78 -14.56
N LEU A 67 -5.71 10.01 -15.35
CA LEU A 67 -4.25 9.99 -15.32
C LEU A 67 -3.65 11.36 -15.65
N ASN A 68 -4.11 11.99 -16.73
CA ASN A 68 -3.65 13.32 -17.14
C ASN A 68 -3.92 14.38 -16.05
N VAL A 69 -5.11 14.36 -15.46
CA VAL A 69 -5.43 15.26 -14.34
C VAL A 69 -4.51 14.99 -13.15
N ALA A 70 -4.34 13.74 -12.75
CA ALA A 70 -3.49 13.39 -11.60
C ALA A 70 -2.03 13.81 -11.82
N ILE A 71 -1.45 13.47 -12.98
CA ILE A 71 -0.06 13.82 -13.31
C ILE A 71 0.13 15.33 -13.36
N SER A 72 -0.82 16.07 -13.93
CA SER A 72 -0.73 17.54 -14.03
C SER A 72 -0.88 18.28 -12.70
N ARG A 73 -1.20 17.59 -11.61
CA ARG A 73 -1.27 18.18 -10.26
C ARG A 73 0.10 18.29 -9.59
N ALA A 74 1.10 17.54 -10.06
CA ALA A 74 2.45 17.59 -9.52
C ALA A 74 3.26 18.72 -10.17
N LYS A 75 3.78 19.65 -9.34
CA LYS A 75 4.65 20.71 -9.83
C LYS A 75 6.09 20.23 -10.04
N GLN A 76 6.58 19.32 -9.18
CA GLN A 76 7.98 18.90 -9.16
C GLN A 76 8.15 17.39 -9.21
N LYS A 77 7.33 16.62 -8.48
CA LYS A 77 7.51 15.18 -8.36
C LYS A 77 6.18 14.44 -8.35
N ILE A 78 6.11 13.38 -9.15
CA ILE A 78 5.06 12.38 -9.06
C ILE A 78 5.67 11.06 -8.58
N CYS A 79 4.97 10.40 -7.67
CA CYS A 79 5.27 9.05 -7.21
C CYS A 79 4.07 8.18 -7.52
N LEU A 80 4.27 7.14 -8.33
CA LEU A 80 3.23 6.19 -8.69
C LEU A 80 3.38 4.95 -7.80
N VAL A 81 2.30 4.55 -7.15
CA VAL A 81 2.22 3.33 -6.34
C VAL A 81 1.31 2.35 -7.07
N VAL A 82 1.90 1.27 -7.56
CA VAL A 82 1.22 0.23 -8.33
C VAL A 82 1.43 -1.12 -7.69
N SER A 83 0.56 -2.09 -8.00
CA SER A 83 0.77 -3.47 -7.63
C SER A 83 2.00 -4.05 -8.35
N GLY A 84 2.76 -4.90 -7.66
CA GLY A 84 3.86 -5.68 -8.26
C GLY A 84 3.40 -6.87 -9.10
N ASN A 85 2.09 -7.12 -9.18
CA ASN A 85 1.54 -8.21 -10.00
C ASN A 85 1.65 -7.89 -11.49
N GLU A 86 1.62 -8.93 -12.32
CA GLU A 86 1.64 -8.78 -13.78
C GLU A 86 0.43 -7.98 -14.25
N GLN A 87 0.70 -6.88 -14.94
CA GLN A 87 -0.32 -5.94 -15.40
C GLN A 87 -0.63 -6.15 -16.90
N PRO A 88 -1.82 -5.75 -17.39
CA PRO A 88 -2.11 -5.69 -18.81
C PRO A 88 -1.07 -4.84 -19.55
N LYS A 89 -0.55 -5.34 -20.66
CA LYS A 89 0.50 -4.65 -21.44
C LYS A 89 -0.06 -3.47 -22.28
N ASP A 90 -1.33 -3.55 -22.64
CA ASP A 90 -1.98 -2.57 -23.49
C ASP A 90 -2.85 -1.61 -22.63
N CYS A 91 -2.19 -0.87 -21.70
CA CYS A 91 -2.88 0.11 -20.88
C CYS A 91 -2.01 1.37 -20.65
N ASN A 92 -2.67 2.50 -20.38
CA ASN A 92 -2.00 3.79 -20.21
C ASN A 92 -1.03 3.81 -19.02
N ILE A 93 -1.35 3.09 -17.96
CA ILE A 93 -0.46 2.97 -16.78
C ILE A 93 0.80 2.17 -17.16
N ALA A 94 0.68 1.11 -17.97
CA ALA A 94 1.86 0.37 -18.45
C ALA A 94 2.75 1.25 -19.31
N ASP A 95 2.19 2.07 -20.19
CA ASP A 95 2.93 3.04 -20.99
C ASP A 95 3.63 4.09 -20.10
N LEU A 96 2.95 4.56 -19.05
CA LEU A 96 3.52 5.48 -18.09
C LEU A 96 4.68 4.85 -17.30
N LEU A 97 4.55 3.59 -16.87
CA LEU A 97 5.63 2.85 -16.22
C LEU A 97 6.83 2.65 -17.14
N ALA A 98 6.59 2.26 -18.40
CA ALA A 98 7.63 2.12 -19.40
C ALA A 98 8.35 3.46 -19.66
N TYR A 99 7.64 4.57 -19.66
CA TYR A 99 8.21 5.91 -19.77
C TYR A 99 9.09 6.27 -18.56
N ILE A 100 8.64 5.94 -17.34
CA ILE A 100 9.40 6.14 -16.10
C ILE A 100 10.71 5.34 -16.12
N GLU A 101 10.66 4.07 -16.53
CA GLU A 101 11.84 3.21 -16.66
C GLU A 101 12.79 3.71 -17.75
N TYR A 102 12.27 4.06 -18.90
CA TYR A 102 13.07 4.59 -20.03
C TYR A 102 13.85 5.86 -19.65
N ASN A 103 13.28 6.71 -18.81
CA ASN A 103 13.94 7.93 -18.31
C ASN A 103 14.83 7.71 -17.09
N ASN A 104 15.10 6.46 -16.71
CA ASN A 104 15.91 6.09 -15.54
C ASN A 104 15.44 6.76 -14.24
N CYS A 105 14.12 6.93 -14.07
CA CYS A 105 13.58 7.42 -12.83
C CYS A 105 13.73 6.34 -11.74
N THR A 106 13.66 6.75 -10.47
CA THR A 106 13.80 5.83 -9.35
C THR A 106 12.63 4.88 -9.28
N VAL A 107 12.90 3.58 -9.37
CA VAL A 107 11.94 2.51 -9.08
C VAL A 107 12.36 1.85 -7.77
N SER A 108 11.40 1.57 -6.90
CA SER A 108 11.63 0.92 -5.62
C SER A 108 10.56 -0.13 -5.37
N ASP A 109 10.99 -1.34 -5.09
CA ASP A 109 10.09 -2.38 -4.65
C ASP A 109 9.68 -2.16 -3.20
N SER A 110 8.42 -2.45 -2.89
CA SER A 110 7.93 -2.47 -1.52
C SER A 110 8.28 -3.79 -0.87
N ASN A 111 8.66 -3.77 0.41
CA ASN A 111 8.80 -4.98 1.21
C ASN A 111 7.44 -5.59 1.59
N ILE A 112 6.35 -4.86 1.34
CA ILE A 112 4.98 -5.31 1.61
C ILE A 112 4.36 -5.73 0.28
N HIS A 113 4.21 -7.03 0.06
CA HIS A 113 3.66 -7.60 -1.16
C HIS A 113 2.17 -7.97 -1.00
N SER A 114 1.70 -8.09 0.24
CA SER A 114 0.30 -8.41 0.54
C SER A 114 -0.13 -7.85 1.88
N ILE A 115 -1.46 -7.87 2.14
CA ILE A 115 -2.01 -7.55 3.46
C ILE A 115 -1.49 -8.53 4.53
N PHE A 116 -1.20 -9.76 4.13
CA PHE A 116 -0.64 -10.77 5.03
C PHE A 116 0.78 -10.43 5.45
N ASP A 117 1.61 -9.87 4.56
CA ASP A 117 2.97 -9.42 4.91
C ASP A 117 2.90 -8.30 5.95
N LEU A 118 1.96 -7.34 5.78
CA LEU A 118 1.78 -6.26 6.75
C LEU A 118 1.35 -6.78 8.12
N LEU A 119 0.39 -7.71 8.13
CA LEU A 119 -0.07 -8.37 9.36
C LEU A 119 1.07 -9.19 9.98
N TYR A 120 1.80 -9.93 9.15
CA TYR A 120 2.92 -10.76 9.57
C TYR A 120 4.02 -9.92 10.23
N ASP A 121 4.40 -8.80 9.64
CA ASP A 121 5.41 -7.89 10.20
C ASP A 121 4.99 -7.35 11.56
N GLN A 122 3.74 -6.88 11.70
CA GLN A 122 3.22 -6.37 12.96
C GLN A 122 3.20 -7.44 14.07
N TYR A 123 2.74 -8.65 13.72
CA TYR A 123 2.68 -9.76 14.67
C TYR A 123 4.05 -10.37 14.94
N THR A 124 4.95 -10.39 13.96
CA THR A 124 6.31 -10.92 14.14
C THR A 124 7.10 -10.10 15.14
N GLU A 125 7.01 -8.77 15.14
CA GLU A 125 7.69 -7.94 16.14
C GLU A 125 7.17 -8.21 17.56
N ALA A 126 5.85 -8.26 17.72
CA ALA A 126 5.23 -8.56 19.02
C ALA A 126 5.56 -9.99 19.49
N ARG A 127 5.55 -10.95 18.57
CA ARG A 127 5.88 -12.34 18.87
C ARG A 127 7.37 -12.57 19.13
N LEU A 128 8.25 -11.92 18.38
CA LEU A 128 9.69 -11.96 18.65
C LEU A 128 10.01 -11.35 20.02
N ALA A 129 9.33 -10.29 20.42
CA ALA A 129 9.46 -9.71 21.75
C ALA A 129 9.01 -10.72 22.82
N TYR A 130 7.85 -11.35 22.65
CA TYR A 130 7.33 -12.38 23.53
C TYR A 130 8.25 -13.61 23.62
N LEU A 131 8.75 -14.10 22.49
CA LEU A 131 9.64 -15.26 22.43
C LEU A 131 11.01 -14.96 23.03
N LYS A 132 11.54 -13.74 22.83
CA LYS A 132 12.79 -13.28 23.48
C LYS A 132 12.66 -13.29 24.99
N GLU A 133 11.53 -12.82 25.51
CA GLU A 133 11.24 -12.81 26.94
C GLU A 133 11.12 -14.23 27.51
N HIS A 134 10.57 -15.18 26.75
CA HIS A 134 10.32 -16.56 27.17
C HIS A 134 11.36 -17.58 26.69
N LYS A 135 12.49 -17.15 26.11
CA LYS A 135 13.65 -17.99 25.68
C LYS A 135 13.33 -19.17 24.75
N ARG A 136 12.31 -19.08 23.91
CA ARG A 136 11.87 -20.17 23.02
C ARG A 136 12.27 -20.01 21.55
N ILE A 137 13.16 -19.08 21.21
CA ILE A 137 13.51 -18.76 19.80
C ILE A 137 14.24 -19.89 19.06
N SER A 138 14.84 -20.84 19.76
CA SER A 138 15.68 -21.88 19.15
C SER A 138 14.92 -23.11 18.65
N GLU A 139 13.61 -23.18 18.82
CA GLU A 139 12.83 -24.40 18.55
C GLU A 139 11.88 -24.31 17.34
N TYR A 140 11.76 -23.15 16.69
CA TYR A 140 10.79 -22.96 15.60
C TYR A 140 11.48 -22.68 14.26
N ASP A 141 11.24 -23.55 13.29
CA ASP A 141 11.42 -23.20 11.90
C ASP A 141 10.30 -22.26 11.39
N SER A 142 10.46 -21.71 10.20
CA SER A 142 9.55 -20.68 9.68
C SER A 142 8.10 -21.16 9.51
N GLU A 143 7.89 -22.45 9.23
CA GLU A 143 6.55 -23.03 9.05
C GLU A 143 5.80 -23.15 10.38
N ASN A 144 6.44 -23.67 11.40
CA ASN A 144 5.85 -23.79 12.75
C ASN A 144 5.53 -22.42 13.35
N LEU A 145 6.34 -21.39 13.05
CA LEU A 145 6.05 -20.03 13.46
C LEU A 145 4.77 -19.50 12.82
N THR A 146 4.60 -19.77 11.53
CA THR A 146 3.40 -19.36 10.77
C THR A 146 2.14 -20.03 11.31
N TYR A 147 2.19 -21.33 11.58
CA TYR A 147 1.09 -22.06 12.19
C TYR A 147 0.71 -21.52 13.57
N ALA A 148 1.69 -21.31 14.44
CA ALA A 148 1.45 -20.78 15.78
C ALA A 148 0.86 -19.34 15.76
N MET A 149 1.25 -18.54 14.79
CA MET A 149 0.68 -17.20 14.61
C MET A 149 -0.78 -17.25 14.11
N LEU A 150 -1.09 -18.15 13.18
CA LEU A 150 -2.46 -18.34 12.68
C LEU A 150 -3.39 -18.86 13.79
N GLU A 151 -2.95 -19.84 14.58
CA GLU A 151 -3.70 -20.32 15.74
C GLU A 151 -4.02 -19.18 16.71
N GLN A 152 -3.03 -18.37 17.05
CA GLN A 152 -3.23 -17.25 17.96
C GLN A 152 -4.19 -16.19 17.40
N ILE A 153 -4.09 -15.85 16.11
CA ILE A 153 -5.04 -14.93 15.45
C ILE A 153 -6.47 -15.48 15.49
N ILE A 154 -6.64 -16.77 15.28
CA ILE A 154 -7.94 -17.43 15.33
C ILE A 154 -8.49 -17.44 16.76
N GLU A 155 -7.66 -17.74 17.77
CA GLU A 155 -8.06 -17.78 19.18
C GLU A 155 -8.39 -16.40 19.75
N GLU A 156 -7.63 -15.36 19.38
CA GLU A 156 -7.82 -13.99 19.88
C GLU A 156 -8.98 -13.27 19.17
N ASN A 157 -9.39 -13.73 18.00
CA ASN A 157 -10.44 -13.09 17.22
C ASN A 157 -11.78 -13.79 17.47
N THR A 158 -12.61 -13.18 18.33
CA THR A 158 -13.92 -13.73 18.73
C THR A 158 -14.88 -13.98 17.56
N GLU A 159 -14.71 -13.32 16.42
CA GLU A 159 -15.51 -13.58 15.22
C GLU A 159 -15.14 -14.91 14.55
N PHE A 160 -13.89 -15.36 14.64
CA PHE A 160 -13.46 -16.63 14.06
C PHE A 160 -13.72 -17.85 14.97
N CYS A 161 -13.77 -17.66 16.28
CA CYS A 161 -14.09 -18.76 17.23
C CYS A 161 -15.43 -19.42 16.94
N HIS A 162 -16.39 -18.70 16.35
CA HIS A 162 -17.71 -19.25 16.00
C HIS A 162 -17.74 -20.05 14.68
N LEU A 163 -16.68 -19.98 13.88
CA LEU A 163 -16.61 -20.65 12.57
C LEU A 163 -16.09 -22.09 12.63
N GLY A 164 -15.60 -22.54 13.79
CA GLY A 164 -15.10 -23.91 13.97
C GLY A 164 -13.95 -24.26 13.04
N ILE A 165 -13.10 -23.28 12.73
CA ILE A 165 -11.90 -23.48 11.88
C ILE A 165 -10.86 -24.20 12.72
N VAL A 166 -10.59 -25.44 12.37
CA VAL A 166 -9.51 -26.24 12.96
C VAL A 166 -8.39 -26.29 11.94
N CYS A 167 -7.22 -25.75 12.29
CA CYS A 167 -6.01 -25.94 11.49
C CYS A 167 -5.48 -27.37 11.71
N HIS A 168 -5.41 -28.16 10.64
CA HIS A 168 -4.77 -29.47 10.63
C HIS A 168 -3.43 -29.41 9.95
#